data_3c60a624129a1e0a878cc1e91ea8506a
#
_entry.id   3c60a624129a1e0a878cc1e91ea8506a
#
_cell.length_a   1.000
_cell.length_b   1.000
_cell.length_c   1.000
_cell.angle_alpha   90.00
_cell.angle_beta   90.00
_cell.angle_gamma   90.00
#
_symmetry.space_group_name_H-M   'P 1'
#
loop_
_entity.id
_entity.type
_entity.pdbx_description
1 polymer ?
#
loop_
_entity_poly.entity_id
_entity_poly.type
_entity_poly.pdbx_seq_one_letter_code
_entity_poly.pdbx_strand_id
1 'polypeptide(L)'
;MARPNILFYFTDQQRWDTIGCYGQSLQITPNLDRLAELGTVFTEAYTPQPVCGPCRAIFQTGLYPTQTGCFKNGISLPGEVKTVAQYMEEAGYDCAYVGKWHLASDDADSIRPEADYRTDPIPLEKRGGYKGFWRVADVLEFTSHGYDGYVYDEEGNKCEFQGYRADCITDYGLEYLEQREEKDKPFFLTISHIEPHHQNDRRHYEGPEGSRETFRDYSLPGDLQALGGNAKEEYPDYLGCCKSLDDNLGRIILKLKEKGMYDNTVIIYASDHGSHFQTRNKDKHLNGGDDYKRSCHSACLHVPLIISGPGFHGGKRVSELVSTVSLPKTILSIAGIDIGDKMAGEDLHTLVEGKCRKRVNEVFAQISESRVGRCIRTENYLFSVYAPGKNGFEYADSEEYVPDFLYDLKKDPYELCNLAEDADYRLIMEELALHLKAQMVLAGEKEPIIRIE
;
A
#
# COMPACT_ATOMS: atom_id res chain seq x y z
N MET A 1 -4.24 -3.39 30.71
CA MET A 1 -4.97 -2.42 29.88
C MET A 1 -5.92 -3.21 28.98
N ALA A 2 -7.07 -2.67 28.63
CA ALA A 2 -7.93 -3.29 27.62
C ALA A 2 -7.18 -3.33 26.26
N ARG A 3 -7.42 -4.36 25.48
CA ARG A 3 -6.87 -4.42 24.11
C ARG A 3 -7.48 -3.30 23.27
N PRO A 4 -6.69 -2.52 22.51
CA PRO A 4 -7.23 -1.42 21.72
C PRO A 4 -8.01 -1.95 20.51
N ASN A 5 -8.96 -1.18 20.03
CA ASN A 5 -9.50 -1.31 18.69
C ASN A 5 -8.43 -0.93 17.67
N ILE A 6 -8.50 -1.49 16.48
CA ILE A 6 -7.58 -1.16 15.39
C ILE A 6 -8.40 -0.82 14.15
N LEU A 7 -8.21 0.38 13.63
CA LEU A 7 -8.71 0.83 12.35
C LEU A 7 -7.54 0.91 11.35
N PHE A 8 -7.60 0.12 10.30
CA PHE A 8 -6.70 0.22 9.17
C PHE A 8 -7.41 0.94 8.02
N TYR A 9 -7.10 2.24 7.86
CA TYR A 9 -7.61 3.07 6.78
C TYR A 9 -6.62 3.04 5.61
N PHE A 10 -6.99 2.36 4.55
CA PHE A 10 -6.10 1.93 3.48
C PHE A 10 -6.50 2.54 2.14
N THR A 11 -5.54 3.15 1.44
CA THR A 11 -5.74 3.79 0.13
C THR A 11 -4.98 3.06 -0.97
N ASP A 12 -5.37 3.26 -2.21
CA ASP A 12 -4.75 2.65 -3.38
C ASP A 12 -4.09 3.72 -4.26
N GLN A 13 -2.80 3.56 -4.56
CA GLN A 13 -2.05 4.42 -5.47
C GLN A 13 -1.79 5.85 -4.95
N GLN A 14 -1.80 6.08 -3.64
CA GLN A 14 -1.58 7.41 -3.08
C GLN A 14 -0.10 7.70 -2.81
N ARG A 15 0.40 8.78 -3.43
CA ARG A 15 1.72 9.34 -3.16
C ARG A 15 1.78 9.99 -1.78
N TRP A 16 2.92 9.85 -1.08
CA TRP A 16 3.14 10.48 0.22
C TRP A 16 3.01 12.02 0.17
N ASP A 17 3.49 12.63 -0.93
CA ASP A 17 3.59 14.07 -1.12
C ASP A 17 2.24 14.79 -1.37
N THR A 18 1.13 14.07 -1.27
CA THR A 18 -0.22 14.64 -1.31
C THR A 18 -0.75 15.07 0.06
N ILE A 19 -0.02 14.80 1.14
CA ILE A 19 -0.46 15.00 2.52
C ILE A 19 0.31 16.15 3.17
N GLY A 20 -0.36 17.01 3.93
CA GLY A 20 0.22 18.21 4.54
C GLY A 20 1.40 17.92 5.45
N CYS A 21 1.32 16.90 6.32
CA CYS A 21 2.41 16.53 7.22
C CYS A 21 3.67 16.00 6.48
N TYR A 22 3.58 15.70 5.19
CA TYR A 22 4.71 15.38 4.30
C TYR A 22 5.13 16.56 3.41
N GLY A 23 4.52 17.75 3.58
CA GLY A 23 4.93 18.96 2.88
C GLY A 23 3.97 19.47 1.80
N GLN A 24 2.79 18.86 1.61
CA GLN A 24 1.78 19.41 0.71
C GLN A 24 1.24 20.74 1.24
N SER A 25 1.35 21.81 0.45
CA SER A 25 1.00 23.18 0.87
C SER A 25 -0.48 23.53 0.67
N LEU A 26 -1.24 22.74 -0.06
CA LEU A 26 -2.66 23.02 -0.41
C LEU A 26 -3.63 22.83 0.76
N GLN A 27 -3.19 22.35 1.91
CA GLN A 27 -4.01 22.11 3.10
C GLN A 27 -5.26 21.24 2.82
N ILE A 28 -5.10 20.23 1.98
CA ILE A 28 -6.19 19.34 1.57
C ILE A 28 -6.39 18.14 2.51
N THR A 29 -5.50 17.95 3.49
CA THR A 29 -5.52 16.80 4.41
C THR A 29 -5.49 17.20 5.88
N PRO A 30 -6.40 18.12 6.36
CA PRO A 30 -6.36 18.62 7.73
C PRO A 30 -6.61 17.54 8.79
N ASN A 31 -7.39 16.50 8.50
CA ASN A 31 -7.66 15.41 9.43
C ASN A 31 -6.43 14.51 9.60
N LEU A 32 -5.72 14.18 8.50
CA LEU A 32 -4.46 13.45 8.53
C LEU A 32 -3.36 14.26 9.24
N ASP A 33 -3.28 15.55 8.97
CA ASP A 33 -2.32 16.44 9.63
C ASP A 33 -2.58 16.47 11.15
N ARG A 34 -3.86 16.52 11.55
CA ARG A 34 -4.22 16.42 12.97
C ARG A 34 -3.91 15.06 13.56
N LEU A 35 -4.13 13.97 12.80
CA LEU A 35 -3.76 12.62 13.22
C LEU A 35 -2.24 12.50 13.42
N ALA A 36 -1.46 13.09 12.53
CA ALA A 36 0.00 13.16 12.58
C ALA A 36 0.52 13.96 13.79
N GLU A 37 -0.10 15.09 14.11
CA GLU A 37 0.23 15.90 15.30
C GLU A 37 0.02 15.14 16.62
N LEU A 38 -0.96 14.26 16.67
CA LEU A 38 -1.28 13.47 17.86
C LEU A 38 -0.53 12.15 17.91
N GLY A 39 -0.20 11.60 16.77
CA GLY A 39 0.34 10.26 16.57
C GLY A 39 1.82 10.22 16.24
N THR A 40 2.16 9.35 15.31
CA THR A 40 3.50 9.13 14.77
C THR A 40 3.45 9.12 13.24
N VAL A 41 4.28 9.93 12.60
CA VAL A 41 4.50 9.95 11.15
C VAL A 41 5.80 9.21 10.83
N PHE A 42 5.75 8.27 9.92
CA PHE A 42 6.92 7.64 9.33
C PHE A 42 7.23 8.36 8.01
N THR A 43 8.23 9.24 8.04
CA THR A 43 8.49 10.13 6.90
C THR A 43 9.14 9.41 5.72
N GLU A 44 9.69 8.23 5.94
CA GLU A 44 10.39 7.40 4.97
C GLU A 44 9.81 5.97 4.97
N ALA A 45 8.52 5.83 4.61
CA ALA A 45 7.84 4.55 4.52
C ALA A 45 7.73 4.07 3.05
N TYR A 46 8.11 2.83 2.79
CA TYR A 46 8.21 2.27 1.44
C TYR A 46 7.42 0.98 1.32
N THR A 47 6.67 0.85 0.22
CA THR A 47 6.01 -0.43 -0.10
C THR A 47 7.03 -1.46 -0.58
N PRO A 48 6.92 -2.73 -0.14
CA PRO A 48 7.81 -3.79 -0.62
C PRO A 48 7.47 -4.30 -2.02
N GLN A 49 6.30 -3.91 -2.59
CA GLN A 49 5.95 -4.18 -3.98
C GLN A 49 4.90 -3.19 -4.49
N PRO A 50 5.18 -2.39 -5.54
CA PRO A 50 4.27 -1.36 -6.04
C PRO A 50 3.25 -1.92 -7.04
N VAL A 51 2.48 -2.92 -6.61
CA VAL A 51 1.36 -3.54 -7.34
C VAL A 51 0.27 -3.94 -6.35
N CYS A 52 -0.99 -3.62 -6.63
CA CYS A 52 -2.10 -3.70 -5.68
C CYS A 52 -2.26 -5.10 -5.05
N GLY A 53 -2.51 -6.16 -5.84
CA GLY A 53 -2.71 -7.52 -5.34
C GLY A 53 -1.55 -8.01 -4.50
N PRO A 54 -0.30 -8.02 -5.00
CA PRO A 54 0.88 -8.39 -4.22
C PRO A 54 1.05 -7.62 -2.92
N CYS A 55 0.90 -6.28 -2.95
CA CYS A 55 1.00 -5.47 -1.75
C CYS A 55 -0.09 -5.81 -0.72
N ARG A 56 -1.33 -6.03 -1.18
CA ARG A 56 -2.44 -6.46 -0.33
C ARG A 56 -2.21 -7.85 0.28
N ALA A 57 -1.62 -8.78 -0.47
CA ALA A 57 -1.19 -10.07 0.06
C ALA A 57 -0.16 -9.91 1.19
N ILE A 58 0.79 -8.98 1.04
CA ILE A 58 1.75 -8.65 2.10
C ILE A 58 1.03 -8.14 3.36
N PHE A 59 0.06 -7.24 3.23
CA PHE A 59 -0.71 -6.73 4.38
C PHE A 59 -1.55 -7.80 5.07
N GLN A 60 -1.99 -8.82 4.35
CA GLN A 60 -2.71 -9.93 4.97
C GLN A 60 -1.78 -10.95 5.64
N THR A 61 -0.56 -11.14 5.15
CA THR A 61 0.30 -12.27 5.54
C THR A 61 1.59 -11.89 6.25
N GLY A 62 2.08 -10.66 6.04
CA GLY A 62 3.42 -10.24 6.49
C GLY A 62 4.56 -10.95 5.77
N LEU A 63 4.30 -11.53 4.59
CA LEU A 63 5.28 -12.27 3.79
C LEU A 63 5.48 -11.58 2.44
N TYR A 64 6.68 -11.73 1.88
CA TYR A 64 6.96 -11.21 0.55
C TYR A 64 6.24 -12.00 -0.55
N PRO A 65 5.94 -11.38 -1.71
CA PRO A 65 5.26 -12.02 -2.83
C PRO A 65 5.90 -13.33 -3.31
N THR A 66 7.23 -13.41 -3.32
CA THR A 66 7.94 -14.65 -3.66
C THR A 66 7.73 -15.79 -2.66
N GLN A 67 7.38 -15.47 -1.40
CA GLN A 67 7.05 -16.47 -0.38
C GLN A 67 5.59 -16.95 -0.49
N THR A 68 4.67 -16.07 -0.88
CA THR A 68 3.24 -16.39 -1.00
C THR A 68 2.84 -16.87 -2.39
N GLY A 69 3.65 -16.58 -3.41
CA GLY A 69 3.30 -16.77 -4.81
C GLY A 69 2.44 -15.64 -5.40
N CYS A 70 1.92 -14.71 -4.58
CA CYS A 70 1.12 -13.56 -5.05
C CYS A 70 2.02 -12.44 -5.59
N PHE A 71 2.76 -12.69 -6.65
CA PHE A 71 3.76 -11.74 -7.17
C PHE A 71 3.22 -10.77 -8.23
N LYS A 72 2.01 -10.99 -8.72
CA LYS A 72 1.31 -10.13 -9.69
C LYS A 72 -0.19 -10.06 -9.37
N ASN A 73 -0.90 -9.13 -10.00
CA ASN A 73 -2.36 -9.14 -10.00
C ASN A 73 -2.91 -10.41 -10.68
N GLY A 74 -4.08 -10.86 -10.27
CA GLY A 74 -4.69 -12.08 -10.79
C GLY A 74 -4.09 -13.36 -10.19
N ILE A 75 -3.52 -13.28 -8.98
CA ILE A 75 -3.18 -14.45 -8.16
C ILE A 75 -3.88 -14.29 -6.82
N SER A 76 -4.74 -15.25 -6.48
CA SER A 76 -5.48 -15.22 -5.21
C SER A 76 -4.59 -15.53 -4.01
N LEU A 77 -5.02 -15.06 -2.83
CA LEU A 77 -4.32 -15.34 -1.58
C LEU A 77 -4.32 -16.86 -1.29
N PRO A 78 -3.15 -17.48 -1.07
CA PRO A 78 -3.09 -18.93 -0.80
C PRO A 78 -3.73 -19.26 0.56
N GLY A 79 -4.63 -20.25 0.56
CA GLY A 79 -5.43 -20.61 1.74
C GLY A 79 -4.63 -21.21 2.90
N GLU A 80 -3.44 -21.75 2.64
CA GLU A 80 -2.55 -22.34 3.64
C GLU A 80 -1.73 -21.28 4.43
N VAL A 81 -1.65 -20.05 3.94
CA VAL A 81 -0.92 -18.97 4.62
C VAL A 81 -1.85 -18.29 5.62
N LYS A 82 -1.47 -18.30 6.90
CA LYS A 82 -2.26 -17.68 7.96
C LYS A 82 -2.19 -16.15 7.89
N THR A 83 -3.34 -15.50 7.88
CA THR A 83 -3.48 -14.07 7.74
C THR A 83 -3.53 -13.32 9.07
N VAL A 84 -3.34 -11.98 9.01
CA VAL A 84 -3.54 -11.09 10.16
C VAL A 84 -4.95 -11.26 10.75
N ALA A 85 -5.99 -11.28 9.91
CA ALA A 85 -7.37 -11.44 10.39
C ALA A 85 -7.58 -12.77 11.12
N GLN A 86 -6.99 -13.87 10.68
CA GLN A 86 -7.08 -15.14 11.37
C GLN A 86 -6.38 -15.13 12.75
N TYR A 87 -5.22 -14.47 12.87
CA TYR A 87 -4.58 -14.27 14.16
C TYR A 87 -5.41 -13.39 15.10
N MET A 88 -6.02 -12.33 14.57
CA MET A 88 -6.88 -11.42 15.32
C MET A 88 -8.17 -12.10 15.80
N GLU A 89 -8.83 -12.86 14.94
CA GLU A 89 -10.02 -13.67 15.29
C GLU A 89 -9.71 -14.65 16.44
N GLU A 90 -8.61 -15.40 16.35
CA GLU A 90 -8.18 -16.31 17.40
C GLU A 90 -7.89 -15.60 18.73
N ALA A 91 -7.44 -14.34 18.67
CA ALA A 91 -7.23 -13.50 19.83
C ALA A 91 -8.53 -12.85 20.35
N GLY A 92 -9.68 -13.11 19.71
CA GLY A 92 -10.99 -12.64 20.15
C GLY A 92 -11.36 -11.24 19.65
N TYR A 93 -10.71 -10.74 18.62
CA TYR A 93 -11.14 -9.54 17.91
C TYR A 93 -12.33 -9.83 17.02
N ASP A 94 -13.14 -8.80 16.76
CA ASP A 94 -14.16 -8.80 15.72
C ASP A 94 -13.54 -8.18 14.45
N CYS A 95 -13.37 -9.00 13.40
CA CYS A 95 -12.68 -8.60 12.17
C CYS A 95 -13.68 -8.21 11.09
N ALA A 96 -13.62 -6.96 10.61
CA ALA A 96 -14.48 -6.40 9.58
C ALA A 96 -13.66 -5.85 8.40
N TYR A 97 -14.21 -5.96 7.19
CA TYR A 97 -13.58 -5.46 5.98
C TYR A 97 -14.58 -4.74 5.09
N VAL A 98 -14.17 -3.56 4.56
CA VAL A 98 -14.98 -2.73 3.67
C VAL A 98 -14.12 -2.28 2.49
N GLY A 99 -14.68 -2.33 1.27
CA GLY A 99 -14.06 -1.79 0.05
C GLY A 99 -13.33 -2.84 -0.80
N LYS A 100 -12.14 -2.51 -1.29
CA LYS A 100 -11.38 -3.31 -2.25
C LYS A 100 -10.58 -4.43 -1.56
N TRP A 101 -10.80 -5.70 -2.00
CA TRP A 101 -10.05 -6.86 -1.54
C TRP A 101 -8.84 -7.20 -2.41
N HIS A 102 -9.07 -7.49 -3.69
CA HIS A 102 -8.11 -7.77 -4.76
C HIS A 102 -7.22 -9.00 -4.49
N LEU A 103 -7.75 -10.02 -3.82
CA LEU A 103 -7.03 -11.25 -3.44
C LEU A 103 -7.87 -12.53 -3.63
N ALA A 104 -9.02 -12.45 -4.31
CA ALA A 104 -9.87 -13.60 -4.57
C ALA A 104 -9.77 -14.11 -6.01
N SER A 105 -9.50 -13.23 -6.97
CA SER A 105 -9.45 -13.56 -8.41
C SER A 105 -8.13 -14.21 -8.77
N ASP A 106 -8.21 -15.26 -9.60
CA ASP A 106 -7.08 -15.88 -10.27
C ASP A 106 -7.22 -15.73 -11.79
N ASP A 107 -6.10 -15.51 -12.50
CA ASP A 107 -6.07 -15.55 -13.98
C ASP A 107 -6.54 -16.91 -14.51
N ALA A 108 -6.32 -17.98 -13.74
CA ALA A 108 -6.81 -19.31 -14.04
C ALA A 108 -8.34 -19.42 -13.96
N ASP A 109 -9.02 -18.58 -13.18
CA ASP A 109 -10.48 -18.56 -13.07
C ASP A 109 -11.13 -17.99 -14.34
N SER A 110 -10.41 -17.18 -15.13
CA SER A 110 -10.87 -16.74 -16.46
C SER A 110 -11.11 -17.89 -17.45
N ILE A 111 -10.58 -19.07 -17.16
CA ILE A 111 -10.76 -20.33 -17.93
C ILE A 111 -11.92 -21.15 -17.33
N ARG A 112 -12.41 -20.84 -16.13
CA ARG A 112 -13.52 -21.52 -15.46
C ARG A 112 -14.78 -20.67 -15.56
N PRO A 113 -15.83 -21.12 -16.25
CA PRO A 113 -17.06 -20.34 -16.44
C PRO A 113 -17.92 -20.23 -15.16
N GLU A 114 -17.47 -20.71 -14.01
CA GLU A 114 -18.31 -20.89 -12.82
C GLU A 114 -18.34 -19.69 -11.88
N ALA A 115 -17.30 -18.87 -11.83
CA ALA A 115 -17.27 -17.62 -11.07
C ALA A 115 -16.13 -16.70 -11.54
N ASP A 116 -16.44 -15.44 -11.78
CA ASP A 116 -15.46 -14.37 -11.98
C ASP A 116 -15.46 -13.45 -10.75
N TYR A 117 -14.63 -13.74 -9.76
CA TYR A 117 -14.59 -12.98 -8.50
C TYR A 117 -14.23 -11.50 -8.69
N ARG A 118 -13.74 -11.09 -9.86
CA ARG A 118 -13.57 -9.65 -10.17
C ARG A 118 -14.91 -8.89 -10.11
N THR A 119 -16.00 -9.56 -10.40
CA THR A 119 -17.36 -9.01 -10.41
C THR A 119 -18.39 -9.82 -9.60
N ASP A 120 -18.06 -11.03 -9.17
CA ASP A 120 -18.93 -11.92 -8.40
C ASP A 120 -18.64 -11.83 -6.88
N PRO A 121 -19.56 -12.29 -6.01
CA PRO A 121 -19.35 -12.29 -4.57
C PRO A 121 -18.22 -13.23 -4.16
N ILE A 122 -17.36 -12.77 -3.26
CA ILE A 122 -16.21 -13.55 -2.76
C ILE A 122 -16.71 -14.58 -1.72
N PRO A 123 -16.46 -15.88 -1.92
CA PRO A 123 -16.86 -16.91 -0.97
C PRO A 123 -16.03 -16.85 0.32
N LEU A 124 -16.59 -17.36 1.42
CA LEU A 124 -16.01 -17.22 2.77
C LEU A 124 -14.56 -17.73 2.86
N GLU A 125 -14.23 -18.81 2.20
CA GLU A 125 -12.91 -19.43 2.18
C GLU A 125 -11.84 -18.57 1.50
N LYS A 126 -12.24 -17.60 0.65
CA LYS A 126 -11.35 -16.66 -0.03
C LYS A 126 -11.27 -15.28 0.66
N ARG A 127 -11.93 -15.09 1.80
CA ARG A 127 -11.94 -13.81 2.57
C ARG A 127 -10.79 -13.67 3.57
N GLY A 128 -9.77 -14.51 3.52
CA GLY A 128 -8.58 -14.39 4.37
C GLY A 128 -8.87 -14.42 5.88
N GLY A 129 -9.98 -15.02 6.33
CA GLY A 129 -10.35 -15.12 7.73
C GLY A 129 -11.35 -14.09 8.24
N TYR A 130 -11.73 -13.10 7.44
CA TYR A 130 -12.82 -12.16 7.78
C TYR A 130 -14.17 -12.88 7.69
N LYS A 131 -14.82 -13.08 8.83
CA LYS A 131 -16.08 -13.84 8.96
C LYS A 131 -17.28 -12.97 9.34
N GLY A 132 -17.00 -11.79 9.88
CA GLY A 132 -18.00 -10.84 10.33
C GLY A 132 -18.46 -9.88 9.24
N PHE A 133 -18.58 -8.60 9.60
CA PHE A 133 -19.06 -7.55 8.70
C PHE A 133 -18.21 -7.44 7.44
N TRP A 134 -18.85 -7.53 6.29
CA TRP A 134 -18.22 -7.58 4.97
C TRP A 134 -19.02 -6.74 3.97
N ARG A 135 -18.39 -5.72 3.38
CA ARG A 135 -18.94 -4.88 2.32
C ARG A 135 -17.87 -4.69 1.26
N VAL A 136 -17.70 -5.67 0.37
CA VAL A 136 -16.48 -5.82 -0.42
C VAL A 136 -16.75 -6.18 -1.87
N ALA A 137 -15.93 -5.65 -2.76
CA ALA A 137 -15.69 -6.18 -4.10
C ALA A 137 -14.21 -6.53 -4.27
N ASP A 138 -13.88 -7.54 -5.06
CA ASP A 138 -12.50 -7.97 -5.21
C ASP A 138 -11.66 -6.86 -5.86
N VAL A 139 -11.92 -6.51 -7.10
CA VAL A 139 -11.16 -5.47 -7.79
C VAL A 139 -11.73 -4.07 -7.54
N LEU A 140 -12.98 -3.93 -7.16
CA LEU A 140 -13.78 -2.72 -6.96
C LEU A 140 -13.86 -1.81 -8.19
N GLU A 141 -12.80 -1.67 -8.97
CA GLU A 141 -12.77 -0.94 -10.24
C GLU A 141 -13.74 -1.51 -11.28
N PHE A 142 -13.93 -2.84 -11.28
CA PHE A 142 -14.84 -3.50 -12.21
C PHE A 142 -16.30 -3.49 -11.77
N THR A 143 -16.56 -3.16 -10.53
CA THR A 143 -17.92 -3.11 -9.96
C THR A 143 -18.38 -1.69 -9.70
N SER A 144 -17.55 -0.67 -9.97
CA SER A 144 -17.87 0.72 -9.66
C SER A 144 -17.10 1.74 -10.50
N HIS A 145 -17.67 2.93 -10.59
CA HIS A 145 -17.04 4.16 -11.03
C HIS A 145 -17.15 5.23 -9.93
N GLY A 146 -16.72 6.46 -10.23
CA GLY A 146 -16.63 7.51 -9.23
C GLY A 146 -17.93 7.82 -8.47
N TYR A 147 -19.12 7.57 -9.08
CA TYR A 147 -20.39 7.96 -8.49
C TYR A 147 -21.45 6.86 -8.43
N ASP A 148 -21.15 5.67 -8.89
CA ASP A 148 -22.07 4.53 -8.87
C ASP A 148 -21.32 3.21 -8.80
N GLY A 149 -21.96 2.19 -8.25
CA GLY A 149 -21.39 0.86 -8.22
C GLY A 149 -22.05 -0.05 -7.19
N TYR A 150 -21.36 -1.12 -6.87
CA TYR A 150 -21.80 -2.07 -5.86
C TYR A 150 -20.64 -2.81 -5.21
N VAL A 151 -20.92 -3.30 -4.03
CA VAL A 151 -20.13 -4.28 -3.28
C VAL A 151 -21.02 -5.44 -2.89
N TYR A 152 -20.47 -6.45 -2.23
CA TYR A 152 -21.24 -7.58 -1.71
C TYR A 152 -21.16 -7.65 -0.18
N ASP A 153 -22.27 -8.05 0.44
CA ASP A 153 -22.33 -8.31 1.88
C ASP A 153 -21.79 -9.69 2.27
N GLU A 154 -21.89 -10.03 3.55
CA GLU A 154 -21.43 -11.31 4.10
C GLU A 154 -22.18 -12.53 3.56
N GLU A 155 -23.44 -12.38 3.15
CA GLU A 155 -24.27 -13.40 2.52
C GLU A 155 -24.10 -13.48 0.99
N GLY A 156 -23.34 -12.53 0.39
CA GLY A 156 -23.14 -12.44 -1.05
C GLY A 156 -24.26 -11.67 -1.78
N ASN A 157 -25.08 -10.92 -1.06
CA ASN A 157 -26.07 -10.03 -1.68
C ASN A 157 -25.38 -8.77 -2.19
N LYS A 158 -25.87 -8.29 -3.34
CA LYS A 158 -25.37 -7.05 -3.93
C LYS A 158 -25.88 -5.82 -3.16
N CYS A 159 -24.95 -4.98 -2.70
CA CYS A 159 -25.21 -3.70 -2.07
C CYS A 159 -24.84 -2.58 -3.05
N GLU A 160 -25.85 -2.05 -3.76
CA GLU A 160 -25.67 -0.96 -4.71
C GLU A 160 -25.53 0.38 -3.98
N PHE A 161 -24.75 1.29 -4.55
CA PHE A 161 -24.59 2.64 -4.03
C PHE A 161 -24.65 3.69 -5.15
N GLN A 162 -25.11 4.89 -4.80
CA GLN A 162 -25.10 6.09 -5.63
C GLN A 162 -24.56 7.25 -4.80
N GLY A 163 -23.58 7.96 -5.33
CA GLY A 163 -22.82 9.01 -4.66
C GLY A 163 -21.34 8.79 -4.86
N TYR A 164 -20.52 9.75 -4.44
CA TYR A 164 -19.08 9.60 -4.62
C TYR A 164 -18.57 8.34 -3.91
N ARG A 165 -17.86 7.49 -4.66
CA ARG A 165 -17.50 6.12 -4.21
C ARG A 165 -16.78 6.11 -2.86
N ALA A 166 -15.80 7.00 -2.64
CA ALA A 166 -15.11 7.06 -1.35
C ALA A 166 -16.06 7.36 -0.18
N ASP A 167 -17.09 8.21 -0.40
CA ASP A 167 -18.11 8.51 0.61
C ASP A 167 -18.95 7.28 0.91
N CYS A 168 -19.41 6.57 -0.12
CA CYS A 168 -20.24 5.37 0.01
C CYS A 168 -19.48 4.21 0.69
N ILE A 169 -18.21 4.01 0.35
CA ILE A 169 -17.36 3.02 1.03
C ILE A 169 -17.15 3.39 2.51
N THR A 170 -16.99 4.68 2.80
CA THR A 170 -16.92 5.17 4.18
C THR A 170 -18.22 4.95 4.95
N ASP A 171 -19.39 5.12 4.29
CA ASP A 171 -20.69 4.90 4.89
C ASP A 171 -20.87 3.46 5.41
N TYR A 172 -20.33 2.45 4.70
CA TYR A 172 -20.30 1.08 5.20
C TYR A 172 -19.40 0.92 6.44
N GLY A 173 -18.27 1.64 6.49
CA GLY A 173 -17.44 1.69 7.71
C GLY A 173 -18.17 2.34 8.89
N LEU A 174 -18.93 3.41 8.62
CA LEU A 174 -19.79 4.07 9.62
C LEU A 174 -20.96 3.17 10.06
N GLU A 175 -21.56 2.41 9.14
CA GLU A 175 -22.58 1.39 9.46
C GLU A 175 -22.05 0.38 10.46
N TYR A 176 -20.84 -0.15 10.23
CA TYR A 176 -20.19 -1.06 11.17
C TYR A 176 -19.99 -0.42 12.54
N LEU A 177 -19.43 0.79 12.60
CA LEU A 177 -19.16 1.49 13.86
C LEU A 177 -20.45 1.87 14.60
N GLU A 178 -21.55 2.17 13.90
CA GLU A 178 -22.84 2.49 14.50
C GLU A 178 -23.40 1.33 15.32
N GLN A 179 -23.21 0.09 14.84
CA GLN A 179 -23.66 -1.13 15.51
C GLN A 179 -22.83 -1.50 16.74
N ARG A 180 -21.67 -0.83 16.97
CA ARG A 180 -20.74 -1.14 18.06
C ARG A 180 -21.06 -0.35 19.32
N GLU A 181 -20.74 -0.95 20.48
CA GLU A 181 -20.72 -0.30 21.78
C GLU A 181 -19.32 -0.44 22.40
N GLU A 182 -18.95 0.50 23.31
CA GLU A 182 -17.63 0.51 23.96
C GLU A 182 -17.31 -0.80 24.72
N LYS A 183 -18.32 -1.47 25.24
CA LYS A 183 -18.19 -2.75 25.97
C LYS A 183 -18.02 -3.99 25.09
N ASP A 184 -18.15 -3.85 23.77
CA ASP A 184 -18.03 -4.96 22.85
C ASP A 184 -16.58 -5.48 22.79
N LYS A 185 -16.38 -6.64 22.14
CA LYS A 185 -15.05 -7.14 21.84
C LYS A 185 -14.27 -6.08 21.04
N PRO A 186 -12.95 -5.98 21.21
CA PRO A 186 -12.16 -5.09 20.38
C PRO A 186 -12.32 -5.46 18.91
N PHE A 187 -12.29 -4.49 18.03
CA PHE A 187 -12.41 -4.72 16.58
C PHE A 187 -11.09 -4.50 15.83
N PHE A 188 -10.95 -5.20 14.72
CA PHE A 188 -10.02 -4.92 13.64
C PHE A 188 -10.82 -4.60 12.39
N LEU A 189 -10.96 -3.31 12.09
CA LEU A 189 -11.68 -2.80 10.93
C LEU A 189 -10.70 -2.35 9.86
N THR A 190 -10.79 -2.94 8.67
CA THR A 190 -10.11 -2.46 7.48
C THR A 190 -11.10 -1.72 6.58
N ILE A 191 -10.84 -0.44 6.30
CA ILE A 191 -11.54 0.34 5.27
C ILE A 191 -10.55 0.55 4.13
N SER A 192 -10.78 -0.12 3.02
CA SER A 192 -9.89 -0.20 1.88
C SER A 192 -10.50 0.54 0.68
N HIS A 193 -10.16 1.81 0.56
CA HIS A 193 -10.56 2.63 -0.59
C HIS A 193 -9.81 2.24 -1.86
N ILE A 194 -10.43 2.46 -3.01
CA ILE A 194 -9.71 2.38 -4.28
C ILE A 194 -9.12 3.75 -4.64
N GLU A 195 -9.67 4.85 -4.12
CA GLU A 195 -9.11 6.18 -4.36
C GLU A 195 -7.70 6.30 -3.73
N PRO A 196 -6.82 7.07 -4.37
CA PRO A 196 -6.96 7.82 -5.64
C PRO A 196 -6.55 7.03 -6.89
N HIS A 197 -6.78 5.72 -6.98
CA HIS A 197 -6.40 4.86 -8.11
C HIS A 197 -6.99 5.37 -9.44
N HIS A 198 -6.19 5.29 -10.51
CA HIS A 198 -6.62 5.58 -11.86
C HIS A 198 -7.73 4.62 -12.32
N GLN A 199 -8.81 5.15 -12.88
CA GLN A 199 -9.90 4.34 -13.45
C GLN A 199 -9.50 3.89 -14.87
N ASN A 200 -9.05 2.64 -14.99
CA ASN A 200 -8.35 2.18 -16.20
C ASN A 200 -9.25 2.12 -17.44
N ASP A 201 -10.50 1.69 -17.30
CA ASP A 201 -11.47 1.62 -18.41
C ASP A 201 -11.86 3.01 -18.95
N ARG A 202 -11.81 4.04 -18.09
CA ARG A 202 -12.08 5.44 -18.43
C ARG A 202 -10.83 6.25 -18.73
N ARG A 203 -9.65 5.72 -18.41
CA ARG A 203 -8.33 6.33 -18.65
C ARG A 203 -8.11 7.69 -18.01
N HIS A 204 -8.70 7.91 -16.82
CA HIS A 204 -8.49 9.13 -16.02
C HIS A 204 -8.71 8.85 -14.53
N TYR A 205 -8.28 9.78 -13.68
CA TYR A 205 -8.65 9.78 -12.26
C TYR A 205 -10.06 10.36 -12.11
N GLU A 206 -10.89 9.75 -11.27
CA GLU A 206 -12.25 10.19 -11.00
C GLU A 206 -12.34 10.92 -9.66
N GLY A 207 -11.87 12.19 -9.64
CA GLY A 207 -12.04 13.07 -8.48
C GLY A 207 -13.50 13.50 -8.27
N PRO A 208 -13.87 13.96 -7.06
CA PRO A 208 -15.17 14.59 -6.85
C PRO A 208 -15.44 15.74 -7.82
N GLU A 209 -16.71 15.98 -8.14
CA GLU A 209 -17.11 17.12 -9.00
C GLU A 209 -16.48 18.43 -8.52
N GLY A 210 -15.95 19.23 -9.43
CA GLY A 210 -15.28 20.49 -9.15
C GLY A 210 -13.78 20.36 -8.75
N SER A 211 -13.21 19.15 -8.74
CA SER A 211 -11.80 18.95 -8.41
C SER A 211 -10.87 19.69 -9.36
N ARG A 212 -11.11 19.64 -10.68
CA ARG A 212 -10.29 20.32 -11.69
C ARG A 212 -10.28 21.83 -11.53
N GLU A 213 -11.42 22.42 -11.18
CA GLU A 213 -11.56 23.85 -10.92
C GLU A 213 -10.89 24.25 -9.62
N THR A 214 -11.06 23.44 -8.58
CA THR A 214 -10.53 23.69 -7.23
C THR A 214 -9.01 23.64 -7.24
N PHE A 215 -8.42 22.67 -7.94
CA PHE A 215 -6.98 22.42 -7.94
C PHE A 215 -6.27 22.89 -9.22
N ARG A 216 -6.86 23.85 -9.93
CA ARG A 216 -6.31 24.37 -11.19
C ARG A 216 -4.89 24.89 -11.08
N ASP A 217 -4.58 25.62 -10.00
CA ASP A 217 -3.32 26.31 -9.80
C ASP A 217 -2.37 25.54 -8.85
N TYR A 218 -2.41 24.22 -8.89
CA TYR A 218 -1.56 23.35 -8.09
C TYR A 218 -0.11 23.32 -8.61
N SER A 219 0.82 23.05 -7.70
CA SER A 219 2.21 22.79 -8.05
C SER A 219 2.46 21.29 -8.15
N LEU A 220 2.91 20.81 -9.30
CA LEU A 220 3.35 19.42 -9.46
C LEU A 220 4.56 19.10 -8.59
N PRO A 221 4.68 17.89 -8.05
CA PRO A 221 5.92 17.36 -7.51
C PRO A 221 7.08 17.48 -8.49
N GLY A 222 8.30 17.66 -7.98
CA GLY A 222 9.46 17.97 -8.81
C GLY A 222 9.82 16.89 -9.82
N ASP A 223 9.62 15.61 -9.49
CA ASP A 223 9.78 14.49 -10.41
C ASP A 223 8.79 14.57 -11.58
N LEU A 224 7.52 14.88 -11.31
CA LEU A 224 6.48 15.01 -12.33
C LEU A 224 6.66 16.27 -13.19
N GLN A 225 7.16 17.38 -12.60
CA GLN A 225 7.54 18.57 -13.37
C GLN A 225 8.65 18.27 -14.37
N ALA A 226 9.67 17.53 -13.94
CA ALA A 226 10.86 17.26 -14.76
C ALA A 226 10.57 16.22 -15.85
N LEU A 227 9.78 15.18 -15.56
CA LEU A 227 9.58 14.04 -16.45
C LEU A 227 8.34 14.15 -17.33
N GLY A 228 7.37 14.97 -16.98
CA GLY A 228 6.13 15.17 -17.72
C GLY A 228 5.09 14.07 -17.46
N GLY A 229 4.89 13.16 -18.39
CA GLY A 229 3.78 12.19 -18.34
C GLY A 229 2.42 12.87 -18.50
N ASN A 230 1.37 12.33 -17.87
CA ASN A 230 0.03 12.90 -17.90
C ASN A 230 -0.36 13.67 -16.62
N ALA A 231 0.59 13.88 -15.71
CA ALA A 231 0.32 14.51 -14.41
C ALA A 231 -0.31 15.90 -14.53
N LYS A 232 0.09 16.71 -15.51
CA LYS A 232 -0.46 18.05 -15.69
C LYS A 232 -1.98 18.05 -15.92
N GLU A 233 -2.51 17.02 -16.55
CA GLU A 233 -3.93 16.87 -16.83
C GLU A 233 -4.68 16.19 -15.69
N GLU A 234 -4.06 15.17 -15.10
CA GLU A 234 -4.73 14.23 -14.19
C GLU A 234 -4.60 14.58 -12.71
N TYR A 235 -3.55 15.33 -12.33
CA TYR A 235 -3.24 15.60 -10.93
C TYR A 235 -4.33 16.38 -10.17
N PRO A 236 -5.11 17.31 -10.77
CA PRO A 236 -6.22 17.96 -10.08
C PRO A 236 -7.29 17.00 -9.58
N ASP A 237 -7.72 16.04 -10.40
CA ASP A 237 -8.68 15.00 -9.99
C ASP A 237 -8.08 14.08 -8.93
N TYR A 238 -6.80 13.74 -9.07
CA TYR A 238 -6.06 12.96 -8.08
C TYR A 238 -6.00 13.66 -6.71
N LEU A 239 -5.75 14.97 -6.66
CA LEU A 239 -5.80 15.76 -5.43
C LEU A 239 -7.22 15.82 -4.85
N GLY A 240 -8.24 15.88 -5.70
CA GLY A 240 -9.64 15.80 -5.29
C GLY A 240 -9.95 14.46 -4.59
N CYS A 241 -9.47 13.35 -5.14
CA CYS A 241 -9.57 12.04 -4.49
C CYS A 241 -8.88 12.04 -3.13
N CYS A 242 -7.63 12.56 -3.04
CA CYS A 242 -6.88 12.63 -1.79
C CYS A 242 -7.59 13.47 -0.72
N LYS A 243 -8.18 14.61 -1.13
CA LYS A 243 -8.98 15.43 -0.22
C LYS A 243 -10.22 14.68 0.29
N SER A 244 -10.94 13.99 -0.60
CA SER A 244 -12.10 13.20 -0.20
C SER A 244 -11.75 12.09 0.79
N LEU A 245 -10.60 11.43 0.62
CA LEU A 245 -10.12 10.43 1.58
C LEU A 245 -9.90 11.03 2.97
N ASP A 246 -9.32 12.23 3.04
CA ASP A 246 -9.13 12.94 4.31
C ASP A 246 -10.45 13.35 4.97
N ASP A 247 -11.37 13.92 4.18
CA ASP A 247 -12.71 14.28 4.67
C ASP A 247 -13.44 13.05 5.24
N ASN A 248 -13.34 11.92 4.59
CA ASN A 248 -13.93 10.65 5.00
C ASN A 248 -13.25 10.05 6.25
N LEU A 249 -11.94 10.14 6.37
CA LEU A 249 -11.24 9.80 7.61
C LEU A 249 -11.75 10.66 8.78
N GLY A 250 -11.98 11.95 8.54
CA GLY A 250 -12.58 12.87 9.51
C GLY A 250 -13.95 12.38 9.99
N ARG A 251 -14.81 11.88 9.10
CA ARG A 251 -16.12 11.30 9.44
C ARG A 251 -16.00 10.06 10.34
N ILE A 252 -15.05 9.17 10.04
CA ILE A 252 -14.78 7.98 10.88
C ILE A 252 -14.26 8.39 12.26
N ILE A 253 -13.32 9.35 12.33
CA ILE A 253 -12.79 9.86 13.62
C ILE A 253 -13.92 10.47 14.46
N LEU A 254 -14.80 11.23 13.85
CA LEU A 254 -15.96 11.80 14.54
C LEU A 254 -16.87 10.70 15.11
N LYS A 255 -17.17 9.66 14.32
CA LYS A 255 -17.99 8.52 14.76
C LYS A 255 -17.34 7.78 15.93
N LEU A 256 -16.03 7.53 15.89
CA LEU A 256 -15.30 6.90 17.00
C LEU A 256 -15.39 7.74 18.28
N LYS A 257 -15.33 9.08 18.17
CA LYS A 257 -15.50 9.99 19.32
C LYS A 257 -16.94 9.98 19.85
N GLU A 258 -17.94 10.04 18.98
CA GLU A 258 -19.37 9.95 19.37
C GLU A 258 -19.68 8.65 20.12
N LYS A 259 -19.06 7.54 19.73
CA LYS A 259 -19.23 6.22 20.33
C LYS A 259 -18.33 6.00 21.57
N GLY A 260 -17.50 6.98 21.97
CA GLY A 260 -16.57 6.85 23.10
C GLY A 260 -15.40 5.89 22.88
N MET A 261 -15.15 5.48 21.62
CA MET A 261 -14.13 4.48 21.29
C MET A 261 -12.78 5.07 20.82
N TYR A 262 -12.73 6.38 20.52
CA TYR A 262 -11.56 7.02 19.92
C TYR A 262 -10.28 6.83 20.75
N ASP A 263 -10.32 7.06 22.04
CA ASP A 263 -9.13 7.02 22.92
C ASP A 263 -8.53 5.60 23.09
N ASN A 264 -9.33 4.56 22.82
CA ASN A 264 -8.90 3.16 22.82
C ASN A 264 -8.81 2.57 21.40
N THR A 265 -8.66 3.41 20.36
CA THR A 265 -8.50 2.96 18.96
C THR A 265 -7.15 3.38 18.42
N VAL A 266 -6.40 2.42 17.86
CA VAL A 266 -5.22 2.72 17.04
C VAL A 266 -5.69 2.87 15.59
N ILE A 267 -5.44 4.05 15.02
CA ILE A 267 -5.74 4.38 13.63
C ILE A 267 -4.43 4.29 12.83
N ILE A 268 -4.42 3.45 11.80
CA ILE A 268 -3.30 3.28 10.87
C ILE A 268 -3.77 3.78 9.52
N TYR A 269 -3.09 4.77 8.96
CA TYR A 269 -3.28 5.25 7.60
C TYR A 269 -2.09 4.88 6.73
N ALA A 270 -2.33 4.19 5.62
CA ALA A 270 -1.29 3.81 4.66
C ALA A 270 -1.85 3.66 3.24
N SER A 271 -0.97 3.71 2.24
CA SER A 271 -1.28 3.32 0.86
C SER A 271 -0.52 2.06 0.46
N ASP A 272 -1.04 1.32 -0.53
CA ASP A 272 -0.37 0.15 -1.08
C ASP A 272 0.86 0.51 -1.92
N HIS A 273 0.77 1.55 -2.75
CA HIS A 273 1.86 2.12 -3.54
C HIS A 273 1.53 3.56 -3.95
N GLY A 274 2.49 4.24 -4.57
CA GLY A 274 2.31 5.57 -5.15
C GLY A 274 1.95 5.54 -6.62
N SER A 275 2.26 6.66 -7.32
CA SER A 275 1.99 6.84 -8.74
C SER A 275 3.06 7.68 -9.42
N HIS A 276 3.55 7.24 -10.59
CA HIS A 276 4.49 8.01 -11.40
C HIS A 276 3.86 8.69 -12.63
N PHE A 277 2.54 8.65 -12.77
CA PHE A 277 1.81 9.37 -13.82
C PHE A 277 2.39 9.18 -15.22
N GLN A 278 2.63 7.93 -15.62
CA GLN A 278 3.18 7.56 -16.94
C GLN A 278 4.56 8.16 -17.23
N THR A 279 5.45 8.25 -16.24
CA THR A 279 6.79 8.85 -16.43
C THR A 279 7.94 7.84 -16.47
N ARG A 280 7.79 6.62 -15.94
CA ARG A 280 8.91 5.72 -15.63
C ARG A 280 9.01 4.46 -16.50
N ASN A 281 7.93 3.80 -16.85
CA ASN A 281 7.94 2.52 -17.56
C ASN A 281 7.82 2.72 -19.10
N LYS A 282 8.70 3.52 -19.70
CA LYS A 282 8.63 3.88 -21.13
C LYS A 282 9.23 2.83 -22.05
N ASP A 283 10.06 1.93 -21.52
CA ASP A 283 10.69 0.87 -22.33
C ASP A 283 9.73 -0.30 -22.54
N LYS A 284 9.16 -0.36 -23.74
CA LYS A 284 8.23 -1.43 -24.16
C LYS A 284 8.91 -2.81 -24.23
N HIS A 285 10.25 -2.88 -24.33
CA HIS A 285 10.99 -4.15 -24.40
C HIS A 285 11.04 -4.84 -23.02
N LEU A 286 10.76 -4.12 -21.93
CA LEU A 286 10.73 -4.65 -20.57
C LEU A 286 9.32 -5.03 -20.10
N ASN A 287 8.40 -5.33 -21.00
CA ASN A 287 6.99 -5.68 -20.76
C ASN A 287 6.20 -4.61 -20.00
N GLY A 288 6.76 -3.40 -19.93
CA GLY A 288 6.14 -2.37 -19.12
C GLY A 288 5.33 -1.48 -20.02
N GLY A 289 4.95 -1.00 -20.70
CA GLY A 289 4.25 0.20 -21.20
C GLY A 289 4.35 1.32 -20.20
N ASP A 290 4.09 2.48 -20.62
CA ASP A 290 4.00 3.62 -19.74
C ASP A 290 2.69 3.51 -18.93
N ASP A 291 2.80 3.27 -17.62
CA ASP A 291 1.67 3.17 -16.72
C ASP A 291 1.84 4.07 -15.48
N TYR A 292 1.21 3.74 -14.35
CA TYR A 292 1.22 4.59 -13.15
C TYR A 292 2.05 4.03 -11.99
N LYS A 293 2.46 2.77 -12.05
CA LYS A 293 3.11 2.00 -10.97
C LYS A 293 4.10 0.98 -11.55
N ARG A 294 4.45 -0.08 -10.82
CA ARG A 294 5.36 -1.17 -11.27
C ARG A 294 6.80 -0.72 -11.48
N SER A 295 7.25 0.24 -10.66
CA SER A 295 8.58 0.85 -10.79
C SER A 295 9.28 0.94 -9.44
N CYS A 296 10.61 0.82 -9.45
CA CYS A 296 11.44 0.94 -8.25
C CYS A 296 11.58 2.38 -7.73
N HIS A 297 11.07 3.37 -8.46
CA HIS A 297 11.24 4.78 -8.13
C HIS A 297 10.40 5.21 -6.93
N SER A 298 10.87 6.21 -6.21
CA SER A 298 10.18 6.78 -5.02
C SER A 298 8.74 7.19 -5.31
N ALA A 299 8.44 7.64 -6.54
CA ALA A 299 7.08 7.95 -6.96
C ALA A 299 6.09 6.79 -6.75
N CYS A 300 6.57 5.53 -6.81
CA CYS A 300 5.75 4.34 -6.63
C CYS A 300 5.97 3.66 -5.28
N LEU A 301 7.20 3.67 -4.77
CA LEU A 301 7.56 2.95 -3.55
C LEU A 301 7.29 3.74 -2.27
N HIS A 302 7.50 5.06 -2.29
CA HIS A 302 7.30 5.90 -1.11
C HIS A 302 5.81 6.16 -0.91
N VAL A 303 5.30 5.76 0.25
CA VAL A 303 3.87 5.83 0.59
C VAL A 303 3.68 6.55 1.92
N PRO A 304 2.51 7.16 2.16
CA PRO A 304 2.19 7.68 3.47
C PRO A 304 2.06 6.55 4.50
N LEU A 305 2.55 6.80 5.72
CA LEU A 305 2.31 5.95 6.87
C LEU A 305 2.18 6.81 8.12
N ILE A 306 0.99 6.85 8.69
CA ILE A 306 0.67 7.57 9.93
C ILE A 306 -0.02 6.60 10.87
N ILE A 307 0.43 6.52 12.12
CA ILE A 307 -0.19 5.70 13.16
C ILE A 307 -0.47 6.58 14.37
N SER A 308 -1.71 6.56 14.87
CA SER A 308 -2.12 7.33 16.04
C SER A 308 -3.02 6.51 16.96
N GLY A 309 -2.88 6.72 18.27
CA GLY A 309 -3.62 6.00 19.28
C GLY A 309 -2.71 5.33 20.33
N PRO A 310 -3.20 4.39 21.14
CA PRO A 310 -2.41 3.72 22.18
C PRO A 310 -1.07 3.19 21.67
N GLY A 311 0.03 3.64 22.28
CA GLY A 311 1.40 3.30 21.87
C GLY A 311 2.04 4.23 20.83
N PHE A 312 1.25 5.06 20.14
CA PHE A 312 1.73 5.92 19.03
C PHE A 312 1.31 7.39 19.25
N HIS A 313 1.58 7.93 20.43
CA HIS A 313 1.22 9.31 20.77
C HIS A 313 2.41 10.27 20.70
N GLY A 314 2.12 11.57 20.63
CA GLY A 314 3.04 12.65 20.94
C GLY A 314 3.66 13.37 19.75
N GLY A 315 3.08 13.28 18.57
CA GLY A 315 3.54 14.03 17.40
C GLY A 315 4.96 13.63 16.94
N LYS A 316 5.29 12.35 17.04
CA LYS A 316 6.61 11.84 16.69
C LYS A 316 6.80 11.81 15.18
N ARG A 317 8.03 12.03 14.74
CA ARG A 317 8.46 11.87 13.34
C ARG A 317 9.60 10.85 13.31
N VAL A 318 9.37 9.75 12.64
CA VAL A 318 10.35 8.66 12.42
C VAL A 318 10.92 8.85 11.02
N SER A 319 12.22 9.11 10.93
CA SER A 319 12.94 9.36 9.67
C SER A 319 13.77 8.18 9.21
N GLU A 320 13.76 7.09 9.96
CA GLU A 320 14.35 5.84 9.53
C GLU A 320 13.53 5.25 8.37
N LEU A 321 14.23 4.64 7.41
CA LEU A 321 13.60 3.91 6.31
C LEU A 321 12.82 2.72 6.86
N VAL A 322 11.51 2.66 6.63
CA VAL A 322 10.67 1.54 7.04
C VAL A 322 9.96 0.92 5.85
N SER A 323 9.87 -0.40 5.83
CA SER A 323 9.07 -1.13 4.86
C SER A 323 7.69 -1.42 5.42
N THR A 324 6.64 -1.20 4.62
CA THR A 324 5.27 -1.51 5.02
C THR A 324 5.00 -3.01 5.20
N VAL A 325 5.94 -3.90 4.84
CA VAL A 325 5.91 -5.32 5.25
C VAL A 325 5.87 -5.48 6.78
N SER A 326 6.29 -4.46 7.52
CA SER A 326 6.26 -4.40 8.98
C SER A 326 4.87 -4.17 9.57
N LEU A 327 3.88 -3.70 8.79
CA LEU A 327 2.55 -3.38 9.29
C LEU A 327 1.80 -4.60 9.86
N PRO A 328 1.76 -5.78 9.22
CA PRO A 328 1.10 -6.95 9.79
C PRO A 328 1.63 -7.32 11.18
N LYS A 329 2.95 -7.38 11.33
CA LYS A 329 3.60 -7.68 12.62
C LYS A 329 3.29 -6.61 13.66
N THR A 330 3.30 -5.34 13.26
CA THR A 330 2.94 -4.19 14.12
C THR A 330 1.48 -4.26 14.59
N ILE A 331 0.54 -4.56 13.69
CA ILE A 331 -0.90 -4.73 14.01
C ILE A 331 -1.08 -5.83 15.06
N LEU A 332 -0.42 -6.98 14.88
CA LEU A 332 -0.50 -8.08 15.83
C LEU A 332 0.15 -7.73 17.17
N SER A 333 1.28 -7.02 17.17
CA SER A 333 1.94 -6.52 18.39
C SER A 333 1.03 -5.54 19.16
N ILE A 334 0.36 -4.60 18.50
CA ILE A 334 -0.64 -3.70 19.10
C ILE A 334 -1.76 -4.50 19.78
N ALA A 335 -2.20 -5.59 19.17
CA ALA A 335 -3.20 -6.50 19.74
C ALA A 335 -2.66 -7.39 20.89
N GLY A 336 -1.34 -7.31 21.18
CA GLY A 336 -0.68 -8.15 22.20
C GLY A 336 -0.46 -9.60 21.73
N ILE A 337 -0.37 -9.82 20.40
CA ILE A 337 -0.15 -11.11 19.79
C ILE A 337 1.32 -11.20 19.37
N ASP A 338 2.07 -12.06 20.02
CA ASP A 338 3.46 -12.36 19.65
C ASP A 338 3.50 -13.50 18.62
N ILE A 339 4.07 -13.21 17.46
CA ILE A 339 4.19 -14.17 16.35
C ILE A 339 5.66 -14.59 16.08
N GLY A 340 6.61 -14.03 16.82
CA GLY A 340 8.05 -14.27 16.61
C GLY A 340 8.48 -13.91 15.17
N ASP A 341 9.17 -14.83 14.49
CA ASP A 341 9.73 -14.64 13.14
C ASP A 341 8.83 -15.22 12.02
N LYS A 342 7.52 -15.41 12.28
CA LYS A 342 6.59 -15.96 11.27
C LYS A 342 6.23 -14.97 10.17
N MET A 343 6.46 -13.68 10.39
CA MET A 343 6.26 -12.61 9.41
C MET A 343 7.56 -11.85 9.21
N ALA A 344 7.75 -11.34 8.01
CA ALA A 344 8.86 -10.44 7.69
C ALA A 344 8.65 -9.07 8.36
N GLY A 345 9.68 -8.24 8.29
CA GLY A 345 9.64 -6.91 8.87
C GLY A 345 9.82 -6.89 10.39
N GLU A 346 9.68 -5.73 10.96
CA GLU A 346 9.87 -5.44 12.38
C GLU A 346 8.59 -4.88 13.01
N ASP A 347 8.49 -4.90 14.33
CA ASP A 347 7.45 -4.19 15.03
C ASP A 347 7.80 -2.69 15.10
N LEU A 348 7.05 -1.87 14.36
CA LEU A 348 7.28 -0.42 14.30
C LEU A 348 7.08 0.28 15.66
N HIS A 349 6.35 -0.32 16.59
CA HIS A 349 6.22 0.21 17.95
C HIS A 349 7.59 0.23 18.67
N THR A 350 8.42 -0.80 18.48
CA THR A 350 9.77 -0.84 19.06
C THR A 350 10.68 0.25 18.52
N LEU A 351 10.50 0.63 17.25
CA LEU A 351 11.22 1.75 16.63
C LEU A 351 10.80 3.09 17.24
N VAL A 352 9.49 3.31 17.39
CA VAL A 352 8.92 4.53 18.00
C VAL A 352 9.33 4.71 19.46
N GLU A 353 9.54 3.61 20.20
CA GLU A 353 10.04 3.62 21.58
C GLU A 353 11.57 3.78 21.70
N GLY A 354 12.31 3.81 20.59
CA GLY A 354 13.78 3.85 20.58
C GLY A 354 14.43 2.58 21.13
N LYS A 355 13.70 1.46 21.15
CA LYS A 355 14.18 0.15 21.62
C LYS A 355 14.75 -0.72 20.51
N CYS A 356 14.77 -0.21 19.29
CA CYS A 356 15.28 -0.94 18.14
C CYS A 356 16.78 -1.23 18.29
N ARG A 357 17.17 -2.49 18.10
CA ARG A 357 18.60 -2.89 18.05
C ARG A 357 19.20 -2.32 16.75
N LYS A 358 20.55 -2.33 16.67
CA LYS A 358 21.26 -1.92 15.43
C LYS A 358 20.62 -2.58 14.21
N ARG A 359 19.95 -1.76 13.40
CA ARG A 359 19.40 -2.16 12.10
C ARG A 359 20.19 -1.48 10.99
N VAL A 360 20.22 -2.09 9.83
CA VAL A 360 20.67 -1.42 8.62
C VAL A 360 19.53 -0.52 8.15
N ASN A 361 19.80 0.77 7.94
CA ASN A 361 18.78 1.73 7.51
C ASN A 361 18.57 1.62 5.99
N GLU A 362 17.91 0.55 5.60
CA GLU A 362 17.61 0.25 4.20
C GLU A 362 16.25 -0.42 4.06
N VAL A 363 15.66 -0.35 2.88
CA VAL A 363 14.42 -1.07 2.51
C VAL A 363 14.59 -1.79 1.20
N PHE A 364 13.95 -2.95 1.11
CA PHE A 364 13.94 -3.84 -0.04
C PHE A 364 12.56 -3.86 -0.69
N ALA A 365 12.52 -3.88 -2.03
CA ALA A 365 11.28 -4.07 -2.79
C ALA A 365 11.48 -5.01 -3.98
N GLN A 366 10.40 -5.73 -4.29
CA GLN A 366 10.26 -6.59 -5.45
C GLN A 366 9.46 -5.85 -6.53
N ILE A 367 9.83 -6.00 -7.79
CA ILE A 367 9.14 -5.42 -8.94
C ILE A 367 8.67 -6.57 -9.83
N SER A 368 7.42 -6.52 -10.23
CA SER A 368 6.79 -7.48 -11.13
C SER A 368 5.98 -6.80 -12.22
N GLU A 369 5.37 -7.57 -13.07
CA GLU A 369 4.55 -7.17 -14.21
C GLU A 369 5.34 -6.37 -15.26
N SER A 370 5.92 -5.23 -14.95
CA SER A 370 6.80 -4.51 -15.88
C SER A 370 8.10 -5.27 -16.17
N ARG A 371 8.67 -5.90 -15.16
CA ARG A 371 9.91 -6.70 -15.21
C ARG A 371 10.02 -7.60 -13.99
N VAL A 372 10.89 -8.59 -14.04
CA VAL A 372 11.32 -9.31 -12.83
C VAL A 372 12.46 -8.50 -12.22
N GLY A 373 12.15 -7.63 -11.28
CA GLY A 373 13.11 -6.69 -10.70
C GLY A 373 13.21 -6.76 -9.19
N ARG A 374 14.32 -6.26 -8.67
CA ARG A 374 14.56 -6.08 -7.24
C ARG A 374 15.22 -4.73 -7.02
N CYS A 375 14.92 -4.11 -5.91
CA CYS A 375 15.64 -2.90 -5.55
C CYS A 375 15.92 -2.79 -4.06
N ILE A 376 16.98 -2.07 -3.75
CA ILE A 376 17.34 -1.64 -2.41
C ILE A 376 17.43 -0.12 -2.38
N ARG A 377 16.84 0.48 -1.36
CA ARG A 377 16.96 1.89 -1.06
C ARG A 377 17.66 2.06 0.27
N THR A 378 18.68 2.87 0.27
CA THR A 378 19.38 3.37 1.46
C THR A 378 19.09 4.86 1.63
N GLU A 379 19.64 5.51 2.65
CA GLU A 379 19.55 6.97 2.81
C GLU A 379 20.13 7.74 1.61
N ASN A 380 21.15 7.17 0.97
CA ASN A 380 21.94 7.88 -0.05
C ASN A 380 21.66 7.40 -1.48
N TYR A 381 21.27 6.14 -1.65
CA TYR A 381 21.17 5.52 -2.96
C TYR A 381 19.90 4.71 -3.12
N LEU A 382 19.35 4.73 -4.32
CA LEU A 382 18.42 3.73 -4.82
C LEU A 382 19.16 2.91 -5.89
N PHE A 383 19.25 1.59 -5.68
CA PHE A 383 19.83 0.66 -6.64
C PHE A 383 18.83 -0.42 -6.99
N SER A 384 18.61 -0.63 -8.27
CA SER A 384 17.75 -1.69 -8.77
C SER A 384 18.44 -2.57 -9.80
N VAL A 385 17.95 -3.81 -9.87
CA VAL A 385 18.37 -4.82 -10.82
C VAL A 385 17.16 -5.46 -11.48
N TYR A 386 17.33 -5.99 -12.70
CA TYR A 386 16.32 -6.77 -13.39
C TYR A 386 16.89 -8.05 -13.96
N ALA A 387 16.02 -9.03 -14.24
CA ALA A 387 16.38 -10.31 -14.85
C ALA A 387 16.19 -10.25 -16.38
N PRO A 388 17.27 -10.24 -17.17
CA PRO A 388 17.17 -10.20 -18.63
C PRO A 388 16.39 -11.40 -19.17
N GLY A 389 15.49 -11.14 -20.13
CA GLY A 389 14.72 -12.18 -20.82
C GLY A 389 13.62 -12.85 -20.00
N LYS A 390 13.35 -12.37 -18.76
CA LYS A 390 12.24 -12.84 -17.92
C LYS A 390 11.04 -11.89 -18.03
N ASN A 391 9.87 -12.45 -18.28
CA ASN A 391 8.61 -11.71 -18.30
C ASN A 391 8.06 -11.55 -16.87
N GLY A 392 7.85 -10.33 -16.41
CA GLY A 392 7.36 -10.03 -15.07
C GLY A 392 5.92 -10.51 -14.77
N PHE A 393 5.15 -10.88 -15.79
CA PHE A 393 3.85 -11.53 -15.63
C PHE A 393 3.92 -13.07 -15.48
N GLU A 394 5.05 -13.68 -15.83
CA GLU A 394 5.22 -15.13 -15.82
C GLU A 394 6.15 -15.63 -14.72
N TYR A 395 7.14 -14.83 -14.34
CA TYR A 395 8.17 -15.21 -13.39
C TYR A 395 8.15 -14.31 -12.16
N ALA A 396 8.16 -14.93 -10.98
CA ALA A 396 8.24 -14.22 -9.71
C ALA A 396 9.67 -13.77 -9.38
N ASP A 397 10.67 -14.56 -9.82
CA ASP A 397 12.09 -14.38 -9.51
C ASP A 397 13.01 -14.84 -10.65
N SER A 398 14.33 -14.72 -10.41
CA SER A 398 15.37 -15.23 -11.28
C SER A 398 16.62 -15.58 -10.46
N GLU A 399 17.45 -16.44 -11.01
CA GLU A 399 18.79 -16.74 -10.43
C GLU A 399 19.85 -15.70 -10.87
N GLU A 400 19.58 -14.92 -11.93
CA GLU A 400 20.53 -13.94 -12.47
C GLU A 400 19.85 -12.59 -12.69
N TYR A 401 20.57 -11.52 -12.33
CA TYR A 401 20.14 -10.13 -12.51
C TYR A 401 21.30 -9.27 -13.02
N VAL A 402 20.96 -8.15 -13.64
CA VAL A 402 21.89 -7.09 -14.04
C VAL A 402 21.38 -5.73 -13.51
N PRO A 403 22.27 -4.72 -13.35
CA PRO A 403 21.84 -3.37 -12.98
C PRO A 403 20.77 -2.81 -13.90
N ASP A 404 19.80 -2.10 -13.33
CA ASP A 404 18.72 -1.40 -14.04
C ASP A 404 18.84 0.09 -13.80
N PHE A 405 18.78 0.51 -12.54
CA PHE A 405 18.90 1.91 -12.14
C PHE A 405 19.82 2.06 -10.93
N LEU A 406 20.59 3.14 -10.93
CA LEU A 406 21.27 3.66 -9.75
C LEU A 406 21.07 5.17 -9.67
N TYR A 407 20.63 5.66 -8.52
CA TYR A 407 20.49 7.09 -8.25
C TYR A 407 21.21 7.50 -6.97
N ASP A 408 21.95 8.61 -7.02
CA ASP A 408 22.50 9.31 -5.84
C ASP A 408 21.42 10.28 -5.33
N LEU A 409 20.68 9.87 -4.32
CA LEU A 409 19.49 10.58 -3.83
C LEU A 409 19.79 11.92 -3.17
N LYS A 410 21.04 12.15 -2.77
CA LYS A 410 21.47 13.46 -2.25
C LYS A 410 21.67 14.48 -3.35
N LYS A 411 22.16 14.04 -4.51
CA LYS A 411 22.40 14.91 -5.67
C LYS A 411 21.18 14.99 -6.58
N ASP A 412 20.42 13.91 -6.64
CA ASP A 412 19.28 13.73 -7.53
C ASP A 412 18.07 13.16 -6.77
N PRO A 413 17.41 13.99 -5.94
CA PRO A 413 16.27 13.55 -5.13
C PRO A 413 15.03 13.17 -5.96
N TYR A 414 15.02 13.51 -7.23
CA TYR A 414 13.92 13.18 -8.17
C TYR A 414 14.23 12.01 -9.10
N GLU A 415 15.40 11.36 -8.91
CA GLU A 415 15.75 10.15 -9.66
C GLU A 415 15.71 10.37 -11.19
N LEU A 416 16.35 11.44 -11.67
CA LEU A 416 16.33 11.85 -13.08
C LEU A 416 17.54 11.34 -13.87
N CYS A 417 18.67 11.11 -13.20
CA CYS A 417 19.93 10.73 -13.81
C CYS A 417 20.33 9.33 -13.40
N ASN A 418 20.09 8.35 -14.27
CA ASN A 418 20.50 6.96 -14.02
C ASN A 418 22.04 6.82 -14.12
N LEU A 419 22.68 6.38 -13.07
CA LEU A 419 24.13 6.19 -12.92
C LEU A 419 24.58 4.73 -13.09
N ALA A 420 23.66 3.82 -13.47
CA ALA A 420 23.97 2.38 -13.55
C ALA A 420 25.05 2.02 -14.58
N GLU A 421 25.25 2.88 -15.60
CA GLU A 421 26.29 2.72 -16.63
C GLU A 421 27.55 3.55 -16.36
N ASP A 422 27.59 4.31 -15.27
CA ASP A 422 28.71 5.18 -14.90
C ASP A 422 29.77 4.37 -14.14
N ALA A 423 30.95 4.20 -14.74
CA ALA A 423 32.06 3.45 -14.18
C ALA A 423 32.54 3.98 -12.82
N ASP A 424 32.38 5.27 -12.54
CA ASP A 424 32.77 5.87 -11.26
C ASP A 424 31.92 5.37 -10.09
N TYR A 425 30.72 4.86 -10.37
CA TYR A 425 29.79 4.30 -9.37
C TYR A 425 29.86 2.77 -9.24
N ARG A 426 30.75 2.09 -9.97
CA ARG A 426 30.87 0.63 -9.96
C ARG A 426 31.04 0.05 -8.55
N LEU A 427 31.94 0.58 -7.74
CA LEU A 427 32.18 0.10 -6.37
C LEU A 427 30.95 0.27 -5.47
N ILE A 428 30.18 1.35 -5.67
CA ILE A 428 28.93 1.59 -4.95
C ILE A 428 27.89 0.53 -5.36
N MET A 429 27.76 0.23 -6.64
CA MET A 429 26.87 -0.84 -7.11
C MET A 429 27.26 -2.22 -6.56
N GLU A 430 28.56 -2.54 -6.50
CA GLU A 430 29.06 -3.79 -5.92
C GLU A 430 28.70 -3.92 -4.44
N GLU A 431 28.84 -2.84 -3.65
CA GLU A 431 28.43 -2.79 -2.24
C GLU A 431 26.90 -2.95 -2.10
N LEU A 432 26.12 -2.17 -2.84
CA LEU A 432 24.64 -2.23 -2.79
C LEU A 432 24.11 -3.60 -3.26
N ALA A 433 24.78 -4.24 -4.21
CA ALA A 433 24.44 -5.60 -4.64
C ALA A 433 24.63 -6.66 -3.54
N LEU A 434 25.62 -6.51 -2.67
CA LEU A 434 25.77 -7.39 -1.50
C LEU A 434 24.60 -7.21 -0.52
N HIS A 435 24.22 -5.98 -0.23
CA HIS A 435 23.05 -5.67 0.60
C HIS A 435 21.76 -6.21 -0.02
N LEU A 436 21.56 -5.96 -1.32
CA LEU A 436 20.39 -6.43 -2.05
C LEU A 436 20.27 -7.96 -2.01
N LYS A 437 21.35 -8.71 -2.27
CA LYS A 437 21.37 -10.17 -2.16
C LYS A 437 20.97 -10.64 -0.76
N ALA A 438 21.50 -10.00 0.29
CA ALA A 438 21.15 -10.34 1.66
C ALA A 438 19.65 -10.15 1.93
N GLN A 439 19.05 -9.06 1.45
CA GLN A 439 17.62 -8.82 1.58
C GLN A 439 16.77 -9.80 0.76
N MET A 440 17.21 -10.18 -0.43
CA MET A 440 16.53 -11.21 -1.24
C MET A 440 16.50 -12.56 -0.51
N VAL A 441 17.63 -12.97 0.09
CA VAL A 441 17.69 -14.21 0.89
C VAL A 441 16.78 -14.14 2.13
N LEU A 442 16.74 -12.99 2.82
CA LEU A 442 15.82 -12.76 3.94
C LEU A 442 14.35 -12.79 3.51
N ALA A 443 14.05 -12.38 2.28
CA ALA A 443 12.71 -12.47 1.68
C ALA A 443 12.39 -13.89 1.16
N GLY A 444 13.22 -14.91 1.44
CA GLY A 444 12.99 -16.31 1.09
C GLY A 444 13.42 -16.68 -0.34
N GLU A 445 14.11 -15.80 -1.05
CA GLU A 445 14.66 -16.10 -2.37
C GLU A 445 15.97 -16.88 -2.29
N LYS A 446 16.32 -17.61 -3.33
CA LYS A 446 17.69 -18.16 -3.46
C LYS A 446 18.67 -17.00 -3.66
N GLU A 447 19.90 -17.16 -3.16
CA GLU A 447 20.95 -16.15 -3.39
C GLU A 447 21.23 -16.02 -4.89
N PRO A 448 20.96 -14.83 -5.48
CA PRO A 448 21.12 -14.63 -6.92
C PRO A 448 22.54 -14.24 -7.31
N ILE A 449 22.83 -14.36 -8.60
CA ILE A 449 24.00 -13.74 -9.23
C ILE A 449 23.59 -12.36 -9.73
N ILE A 450 24.22 -11.29 -9.24
CA ILE A 450 24.08 -9.94 -9.79
C ILE A 450 25.38 -9.63 -10.54
N ARG A 451 25.26 -9.48 -11.87
CA ARG A 451 26.42 -9.21 -12.75
C ARG A 451 26.57 -7.71 -12.95
N ILE A 452 27.61 -7.11 -12.42
CA ILE A 452 28.00 -5.72 -12.59
C ILE A 452 29.18 -5.70 -13.56
N GLU A 453 28.96 -5.23 -14.80
CA GLU A 453 29.97 -5.16 -15.85
C GLU A 453 30.85 -3.90 -15.76
#